data_099a1a539ef6d3bfa0ccb4f13a4ad90e
#
_entry.id   099a1a539ef6d3bfa0ccb4f13a4ad90e
#
_cell.length_a   1.000
_cell.length_b   1.000
_cell.length_c   1.000
_cell.angle_alpha   90.00
_cell.angle_beta   90.00
_cell.angle_gamma   90.00
#
_symmetry.space_group_name_H-M   'P 1'
#
loop_
_entity.id
_entity.type
_entity.pdbx_description
1 polymer ?
#
loop_
_entity_poly.entity_id
_entity_poly.type
_entity_poly.pdbx_seq_one_letter_code
_entity_poly.pdbx_strand_id
1 'polypeptide(L)'
;MIKKLGRNDHCWCGSGKKYKACHEAFDDKLRYLEDIGHIVPSHKLIKTPEQIEKIKESARINVACLDAVAAAIHEGMNTAEIDKIVYDVTTDMGGIPAPLNYEGYPYSVCTSVNEQVCHGFPSKDVILKSGDIVNVDCSTILHGYFSDSSRMFCIGDVKPEVKKLVDVTKECVELGLEQVKPWGFLGDMGQAVHDHAYANGYTVVRAVSYTHLRAHETDSYL
;
A
#
# COMPACT_ATOMS: atom_id res chain seq x y z
N MET A 1 2.53 -21.23 12.91
CA MET A 1 2.08 -21.73 14.25
C MET A 1 2.33 -20.68 15.31
N ILE A 2 1.29 -20.25 16.01
CA ILE A 2 1.36 -19.32 17.14
C ILE A 2 1.99 -20.04 18.34
N LYS A 3 3.11 -19.53 18.88
CA LYS A 3 3.79 -20.14 20.04
C LYS A 3 2.85 -20.13 21.25
N LYS A 4 2.55 -21.29 21.80
CA LYS A 4 1.71 -21.42 23.00
C LYS A 4 2.48 -20.92 24.22
N LEU A 5 1.99 -19.84 24.83
CA LEU A 5 2.50 -19.33 26.12
C LEU A 5 1.78 -20.00 27.28
N GLY A 6 2.46 -20.09 28.43
CA GLY A 6 1.81 -20.46 29.68
C GLY A 6 0.88 -19.35 30.17
N ARG A 7 -0.26 -19.70 30.77
CA ARG A 7 -1.29 -18.73 31.18
C ARG A 7 -0.77 -17.64 32.12
N ASN A 8 0.28 -17.93 32.89
CA ASN A 8 0.89 -16.99 33.84
C ASN A 8 2.15 -16.29 33.30
N ASP A 9 2.60 -16.62 32.10
CA ASP A 9 3.74 -15.97 31.45
C ASP A 9 3.42 -14.51 31.12
N HIS A 10 4.46 -13.69 30.90
CA HIS A 10 4.28 -12.36 30.36
C HIS A 10 3.71 -12.43 28.93
N CYS A 11 2.75 -11.57 28.64
CA CYS A 11 2.14 -11.52 27.32
C CYS A 11 3.16 -11.10 26.26
N TRP A 12 3.07 -11.71 25.09
CA TRP A 12 3.96 -11.42 23.94
C TRP A 12 3.87 -9.96 23.45
N CYS A 13 2.77 -9.24 23.76
CA CYS A 13 2.59 -7.84 23.32
C CYS A 13 3.43 -6.81 24.09
N GLY A 14 4.22 -7.22 25.07
CA GLY A 14 5.08 -6.33 25.88
C GLY A 14 4.35 -5.49 26.94
N SER A 15 3.04 -5.69 27.14
CA SER A 15 2.24 -4.91 28.11
C SER A 15 2.60 -5.15 29.58
N GLY A 16 3.46 -6.13 29.88
CA GLY A 16 3.78 -6.56 31.23
C GLY A 16 2.66 -7.37 31.94
N LYS A 17 1.49 -7.50 31.33
CA LYS A 17 0.38 -8.28 31.87
C LYS A 17 0.62 -9.78 31.68
N LYS A 18 0.00 -10.60 32.57
CA LYS A 18 -0.05 -12.05 32.37
C LYS A 18 -0.84 -12.39 31.10
N TYR A 19 -0.39 -13.41 30.36
CA TYR A 19 -0.99 -13.83 29.11
C TYR A 19 -2.50 -14.07 29.23
N LYS A 20 -2.94 -14.80 30.27
CA LYS A 20 -4.37 -15.08 30.54
C LYS A 20 -5.25 -13.83 30.73
N ALA A 21 -4.66 -12.72 31.16
CA ALA A 21 -5.36 -11.45 31.38
C ALA A 21 -5.15 -10.45 30.25
N CYS A 22 -4.58 -10.90 29.13
CA CYS A 22 -4.21 -10.05 28.01
C CYS A 22 -4.66 -10.65 26.67
N HIS A 23 -3.88 -11.54 26.08
CA HIS A 23 -4.11 -12.04 24.71
C HIS A 23 -4.45 -13.54 24.64
N GLU A 24 -4.69 -14.25 25.74
CA GLU A 24 -5.05 -15.68 25.70
C GLU A 24 -6.32 -15.90 24.84
N ALA A 25 -7.39 -15.16 25.10
CA ALA A 25 -8.65 -15.30 24.35
C ALA A 25 -8.51 -14.90 22.87
N PHE A 26 -7.66 -13.92 22.57
CA PHE A 26 -7.32 -13.53 21.21
C PHE A 26 -6.60 -14.66 20.46
N ASP A 27 -5.56 -15.23 21.08
CA ASP A 27 -4.80 -16.32 20.49
C ASP A 27 -5.59 -17.63 20.41
N ASP A 28 -6.53 -17.88 21.36
CA ASP A 28 -7.43 -19.03 21.30
C ASP A 28 -8.33 -18.93 20.06
N LYS A 29 -8.85 -17.74 19.76
CA LYS A 29 -9.64 -17.52 18.55
C LYS A 29 -8.80 -17.68 17.28
N LEU A 30 -7.57 -17.21 17.25
CA LEU A 30 -6.66 -17.40 16.11
C LEU A 30 -6.35 -18.89 15.89
N ARG A 31 -6.07 -19.64 16.95
CA ARG A 31 -5.86 -21.10 16.85
C ARG A 31 -7.09 -21.82 16.32
N TYR A 32 -8.28 -21.46 16.81
CA TYR A 32 -9.52 -22.02 16.27
C TYR A 32 -9.66 -21.76 14.77
N LEU A 33 -9.34 -20.55 14.29
CA LEU A 33 -9.39 -20.23 12.87
C LEU A 33 -8.35 -21.04 12.07
N GLU A 34 -7.14 -21.22 12.62
CA GLU A 34 -6.09 -22.06 12.03
C GLU A 34 -6.55 -23.54 11.94
N ASP A 35 -7.18 -24.05 13.02
CA ASP A 35 -7.67 -25.44 13.10
C ASP A 35 -8.78 -25.75 12.09
N ILE A 36 -9.60 -24.74 11.73
CA ILE A 36 -10.64 -24.89 10.69
C ILE A 36 -10.15 -24.50 9.29
N GLY A 37 -8.83 -24.33 9.10
CA GLY A 37 -8.18 -24.20 7.79
C GLY A 37 -7.97 -22.77 7.30
N HIS A 38 -8.17 -21.74 8.14
CA HIS A 38 -7.81 -20.37 7.78
C HIS A 38 -6.31 -20.12 7.97
N ILE A 39 -5.76 -19.27 7.10
CA ILE A 39 -4.39 -18.78 7.25
C ILE A 39 -4.39 -17.65 8.28
N VAL A 40 -3.59 -17.84 9.35
CA VAL A 40 -3.50 -16.88 10.45
C VAL A 40 -2.12 -16.22 10.39
N PRO A 41 -2.05 -14.87 10.33
CA PRO A 41 -0.80 -14.14 10.30
C PRO A 41 -0.03 -14.26 11.62
N SER A 42 1.29 -14.18 11.53
CA SER A 42 2.18 -14.18 12.70
C SER A 42 1.96 -12.95 13.58
N HIS A 43 2.10 -13.09 14.91
CA HIS A 43 2.13 -11.96 15.85
C HIS A 43 3.13 -10.85 15.47
N LYS A 44 4.18 -11.16 14.70
CA LYS A 44 5.15 -10.17 14.21
C LYS A 44 4.53 -9.10 13.31
N LEU A 45 3.38 -9.39 12.69
CA LEU A 45 2.66 -8.44 11.85
C LEU A 45 1.80 -7.46 12.66
N ILE A 46 1.48 -7.80 13.91
CA ILE A 46 0.68 -6.94 14.78
C ILE A 46 1.55 -5.79 15.27
N LYS A 47 1.15 -4.58 14.91
CA LYS A 47 1.86 -3.35 15.29
C LYS A 47 1.35 -2.82 16.63
N THR A 48 2.26 -2.29 17.43
CA THR A 48 1.89 -1.54 18.63
C THR A 48 1.34 -0.15 18.27
N PRO A 49 0.55 0.50 19.15
CA PRO A 49 0.10 1.87 18.90
C PRO A 49 1.25 2.83 18.58
N GLU A 50 2.39 2.70 19.26
CA GLU A 50 3.58 3.52 18.97
C GLU A 50 4.15 3.28 17.57
N GLN A 51 4.22 2.02 17.14
CA GLN A 51 4.65 1.68 15.79
C GLN A 51 3.68 2.24 14.72
N ILE A 52 2.36 2.19 15.01
CA ILE A 52 1.34 2.75 14.12
C ILE A 52 1.54 4.26 13.97
N GLU A 53 1.80 5.00 15.06
CA GLU A 53 2.07 6.44 14.96
C GLU A 53 3.32 6.75 14.13
N LYS A 54 4.39 5.97 14.28
CA LYS A 54 5.59 6.11 13.45
C LYS A 54 5.35 5.81 11.96
N ILE A 55 4.51 4.82 11.66
CA ILE A 55 4.08 4.56 10.27
C ILE A 55 3.28 5.75 9.73
N LYS A 56 2.39 6.34 10.54
CA LYS A 56 1.63 7.54 10.15
C LYS A 56 2.54 8.74 9.93
N GLU A 57 3.61 8.90 10.71
CA GLU A 57 4.62 9.96 10.49
C GLU A 57 5.28 9.80 9.12
N SER A 58 5.70 8.59 8.76
CA SER A 58 6.22 8.28 7.43
C SER A 58 5.17 8.56 6.33
N ALA A 59 3.91 8.14 6.54
CA ALA A 59 2.82 8.34 5.58
C ALA A 59 2.51 9.82 5.31
N ARG A 60 2.72 10.72 6.27
CA ARG A 60 2.57 12.17 6.05
C ARG A 60 3.53 12.69 4.99
N ILE A 61 4.72 12.11 4.88
CA ILE A 61 5.69 12.47 3.83
C ILE A 61 5.15 12.05 2.47
N ASN A 62 4.63 10.83 2.32
CA ASN A 62 4.03 10.38 1.07
C ASN A 62 2.88 11.29 0.63
N VAL A 63 2.00 11.68 1.55
CA VAL A 63 0.90 12.62 1.26
C VAL A 63 1.47 13.95 0.78
N ALA A 64 2.48 14.50 1.45
CA ALA A 64 3.12 15.75 1.05
C ALA A 64 3.77 15.66 -0.34
N CYS A 65 4.41 14.53 -0.67
CA CYS A 65 4.95 14.28 -2.00
C CYS A 65 3.85 14.29 -3.07
N LEU A 66 2.78 13.53 -2.84
CA LEU A 66 1.67 13.45 -3.80
C LEU A 66 0.93 14.78 -3.95
N ASP A 67 0.84 15.59 -2.90
CA ASP A 67 0.25 16.93 -2.94
C ASP A 67 1.17 17.92 -3.68
N ALA A 68 2.49 17.83 -3.48
CA ALA A 68 3.45 18.64 -4.23
C ALA A 68 3.44 18.29 -5.73
N VAL A 69 3.36 17.00 -6.06
CA VAL A 69 3.17 16.57 -7.45
C VAL A 69 1.85 17.10 -8.00
N ALA A 70 0.75 17.00 -7.26
CA ALA A 70 -0.56 17.51 -7.68
C ALA A 70 -0.54 19.01 -7.99
N ALA A 71 0.23 19.79 -7.24
CA ALA A 71 0.38 21.23 -7.44
C ALA A 71 1.24 21.60 -8.65
N ALA A 72 2.13 20.69 -9.10
CA ALA A 72 3.12 20.97 -10.14
C ALA A 72 2.82 20.29 -11.48
N ILE A 73 2.14 19.14 -11.45
CA ILE A 73 1.98 18.30 -12.64
C ILE A 73 1.13 18.99 -13.73
N HIS A 74 1.62 18.95 -14.96
CA HIS A 74 0.96 19.59 -16.10
C HIS A 74 1.38 18.93 -17.43
N GLU A 75 0.66 19.22 -18.48
CA GLU A 75 1.02 18.85 -19.86
C GLU A 75 2.38 19.47 -20.22
N GLY A 76 3.26 18.67 -20.83
CA GLY A 76 4.62 19.07 -21.19
C GLY A 76 5.67 18.78 -20.12
N MET A 77 5.28 18.44 -18.89
CA MET A 77 6.19 18.00 -17.84
C MET A 77 6.74 16.61 -18.16
N ASN A 78 8.03 16.37 -17.96
CA ASN A 78 8.59 15.02 -18.07
C ASN A 78 8.56 14.29 -16.71
N THR A 79 8.54 12.97 -16.75
CA THR A 79 8.39 12.17 -15.51
C THR A 79 9.63 12.23 -14.59
N ALA A 80 10.82 12.61 -15.10
CA ALA A 80 11.99 12.85 -14.25
C ALA A 80 11.84 14.11 -13.37
N GLU A 81 11.00 15.07 -13.76
CA GLU A 81 10.67 16.21 -12.91
C GLU A 81 9.79 15.78 -11.72
N ILE A 82 8.91 14.81 -11.92
CA ILE A 82 8.13 14.20 -10.82
C ILE A 82 9.06 13.52 -9.83
N ASP A 83 10.03 12.76 -10.31
CA ASP A 83 11.05 12.11 -9.47
C ASP A 83 11.81 13.14 -8.60
N LYS A 84 12.21 14.26 -9.22
CA LYS A 84 12.88 15.34 -8.49
C LYS A 84 11.99 15.94 -7.39
N ILE A 85 10.73 16.20 -7.67
CA ILE A 85 9.77 16.72 -6.66
C ILE A 85 9.68 15.76 -5.49
N VAL A 86 9.48 14.46 -5.76
CA VAL A 86 9.34 13.44 -4.72
C VAL A 86 10.63 13.30 -3.90
N TYR A 87 11.80 13.31 -4.56
CA TYR A 87 13.09 13.28 -3.88
C TYR A 87 13.25 14.47 -2.94
N ASP A 88 13.06 15.70 -3.45
CA ASP A 88 13.26 16.92 -2.70
C ASP A 88 12.32 16.95 -1.46
N VAL A 89 11.02 16.73 -1.64
CA VAL A 89 10.04 16.75 -0.54
C VAL A 89 10.34 15.66 0.49
N THR A 90 10.67 14.45 0.05
CA THR A 90 10.99 13.34 0.96
C THR A 90 12.20 13.66 1.83
N THR A 91 13.26 14.17 1.21
CA THR A 91 14.53 14.47 1.90
C THR A 91 14.44 15.70 2.79
N ASP A 92 13.73 16.75 2.35
CA ASP A 92 13.49 17.97 3.13
C ASP A 92 12.69 17.68 4.41
N MET A 93 11.79 16.68 4.36
CA MET A 93 11.05 16.21 5.54
C MET A 93 11.80 15.16 6.37
N GLY A 94 13.07 14.87 6.04
CA GLY A 94 13.93 13.93 6.77
C GLY A 94 13.67 12.46 6.50
N GLY A 95 12.87 12.14 5.47
CA GLY A 95 12.63 10.79 4.99
C GLY A 95 13.68 10.32 3.98
N ILE A 96 13.61 9.06 3.62
CA ILE A 96 14.40 8.43 2.56
C ILE A 96 13.42 7.83 1.56
N PRO A 97 13.51 8.16 0.24
CA PRO A 97 12.71 7.46 -0.76
C PRO A 97 13.04 5.97 -0.75
N ALA A 98 12.05 5.13 -0.44
CA ALA A 98 12.30 3.70 -0.26
C ALA A 98 12.73 2.96 -1.54
N PRO A 99 12.26 3.34 -2.74
CA PRO A 99 12.71 2.71 -3.98
C PRO A 99 14.17 3.01 -4.33
N LEU A 100 14.67 4.17 -3.92
CA LEU A 100 16.01 4.64 -4.34
C LEU A 100 17.12 3.69 -3.88
N ASN A 101 17.85 3.15 -4.83
CA ASN A 101 18.90 2.13 -4.65
C ASN A 101 18.40 0.75 -4.18
N TYR A 102 17.10 0.54 -4.07
CA TYR A 102 16.55 -0.80 -3.80
C TYR A 102 16.76 -1.70 -5.04
N GLU A 103 17.50 -2.79 -4.88
CA GLU A 103 17.85 -3.71 -5.98
C GLU A 103 18.39 -3.03 -7.24
N GLY A 104 19.04 -1.88 -7.08
CA GLY A 104 19.61 -1.10 -8.19
C GLY A 104 18.64 -0.14 -8.87
N TYR A 105 17.41 0.06 -8.31
CA TYR A 105 16.48 1.05 -8.83
C TYR A 105 17.00 2.48 -8.60
N PRO A 106 17.18 3.31 -9.66
CA PRO A 106 17.93 4.56 -9.53
C PRO A 106 17.08 5.79 -9.21
N TYR A 107 15.77 5.64 -8.98
CA TYR A 107 14.81 6.73 -8.80
C TYR A 107 14.13 6.69 -7.43
N SER A 108 13.47 7.81 -7.07
CA SER A 108 12.81 7.99 -5.79
C SER A 108 11.33 7.60 -5.81
N VAL A 109 10.76 7.40 -6.98
CA VAL A 109 9.33 7.18 -7.22
C VAL A 109 9.14 6.31 -8.46
N CYS A 110 8.01 5.62 -8.54
CA CYS A 110 7.58 5.01 -9.80
C CYS A 110 6.55 5.91 -10.51
N THR A 111 6.70 6.08 -11.82
CA THR A 111 5.79 6.87 -12.66
C THR A 111 5.29 6.01 -13.81
N SER A 112 4.06 5.50 -13.71
CA SER A 112 3.49 4.59 -14.71
C SER A 112 2.48 5.32 -15.56
N VAL A 113 2.81 5.54 -16.85
CA VAL A 113 2.01 6.32 -17.79
C VAL A 113 1.19 5.39 -18.67
N ASN A 114 -0.11 5.68 -18.80
CA ASN A 114 -1.08 4.99 -19.66
C ASN A 114 -1.10 3.46 -19.43
N GLU A 115 -0.63 2.67 -20.42
CA GLU A 115 -0.62 1.20 -20.38
C GLU A 115 0.41 0.58 -19.44
N GLN A 116 1.31 1.36 -18.87
CA GLN A 116 2.21 0.87 -17.84
C GLN A 116 1.45 0.58 -16.55
N VAL A 117 1.34 -0.69 -16.19
CA VAL A 117 0.54 -1.12 -15.02
C VAL A 117 1.17 -0.66 -13.70
N CYS A 118 2.50 -0.80 -13.56
CA CYS A 118 3.25 -0.42 -12.37
C CYS A 118 4.75 -0.29 -12.66
N HIS A 119 5.51 0.23 -11.69
CA HIS A 119 6.98 0.32 -11.68
C HIS A 119 7.58 1.03 -12.89
N GLY A 120 6.85 2.01 -13.48
CA GLY A 120 7.36 2.84 -14.56
C GLY A 120 8.55 3.68 -14.10
N PHE A 121 9.62 3.73 -14.91
CA PHE A 121 10.83 4.48 -14.60
C PHE A 121 10.65 5.96 -14.98
N PRO A 122 10.89 6.89 -14.06
CA PRO A 122 10.99 8.30 -14.41
C PRO A 122 12.03 8.55 -15.51
N SER A 123 11.67 9.38 -16.49
CA SER A 123 12.54 9.66 -17.65
C SER A 123 12.35 11.08 -18.17
N LYS A 124 13.43 11.68 -18.66
CA LYS A 124 13.39 12.96 -19.37
C LYS A 124 12.73 12.83 -20.74
N ASP A 125 12.69 11.62 -21.30
CA ASP A 125 12.13 11.34 -22.62
C ASP A 125 10.63 11.06 -22.58
N VAL A 126 10.06 10.79 -21.39
CA VAL A 126 8.62 10.56 -21.18
C VAL A 126 7.98 11.89 -20.80
N ILE A 127 7.42 12.57 -21.79
CA ILE A 127 6.76 13.87 -21.64
C ILE A 127 5.26 13.65 -21.61
N LEU A 128 4.61 14.15 -20.54
CA LEU A 128 3.16 14.04 -20.34
C LEU A 128 2.40 14.90 -21.37
N LYS A 129 1.34 14.35 -21.92
CA LYS A 129 0.49 14.98 -22.94
C LYS A 129 -0.95 15.05 -22.47
N SER A 130 -1.72 15.98 -23.01
CA SER A 130 -3.16 15.99 -22.83
C SER A 130 -3.77 14.66 -23.25
N GLY A 131 -4.58 14.07 -22.38
CA GLY A 131 -5.18 12.75 -22.55
C GLY A 131 -4.43 11.62 -21.80
N ASP A 132 -3.23 11.85 -21.33
CA ASP A 132 -2.49 10.85 -20.54
C ASP A 132 -3.06 10.72 -19.11
N ILE A 133 -2.90 9.51 -18.57
CA ILE A 133 -3.02 9.26 -17.14
C ILE A 133 -1.66 8.79 -16.62
N VAL A 134 -1.29 9.18 -15.40
CA VAL A 134 -0.05 8.75 -14.78
C VAL A 134 -0.28 8.38 -13.33
N ASN A 135 0.12 7.16 -12.97
CA ASN A 135 0.21 6.74 -11.56
C ASN A 135 1.57 7.18 -11.01
N VAL A 136 1.54 7.93 -9.92
CA VAL A 136 2.73 8.31 -9.15
C VAL A 136 2.69 7.54 -7.84
N ASP A 137 3.68 6.68 -7.64
CA ASP A 137 3.73 5.70 -6.56
C ASP A 137 4.95 5.97 -5.68
N CYS A 138 4.69 6.50 -4.48
CA CYS A 138 5.67 6.98 -3.52
C CYS A 138 5.76 6.05 -2.32
N SER A 139 6.98 5.60 -2.02
CA SER A 139 7.27 4.88 -0.77
C SER A 139 8.36 5.59 0.01
N THR A 140 8.16 5.74 1.31
CA THR A 140 9.08 6.50 2.19
C THR A 140 9.51 5.65 3.38
N ILE A 141 10.77 5.82 3.78
CA ILE A 141 11.30 5.32 5.06
C ILE A 141 11.56 6.51 5.97
N LEU A 142 10.94 6.53 7.16
CA LEU A 142 11.23 7.49 8.21
C LEU A 142 11.55 6.74 9.51
N HIS A 143 12.74 6.94 10.06
CA HIS A 143 13.21 6.27 11.30
C HIS A 143 13.03 4.74 11.28
N GLY A 144 13.17 4.11 10.10
CA GLY A 144 13.04 2.66 9.89
C GLY A 144 11.59 2.18 9.73
N TYR A 145 10.61 3.08 9.66
CA TYR A 145 9.20 2.77 9.38
C TYR A 145 8.86 3.15 7.94
N PHE A 146 8.21 2.21 7.26
CA PHE A 146 7.82 2.35 5.87
C PHE A 146 6.39 2.87 5.74
N SER A 147 6.17 3.65 4.71
CA SER A 147 4.84 3.99 4.20
C SER A 147 4.84 3.90 2.68
N ASP A 148 3.68 3.63 2.11
CA ASP A 148 3.49 3.45 0.69
C ASP A 148 2.14 4.02 0.28
N SER A 149 2.10 4.80 -0.81
CA SER A 149 0.88 5.44 -1.32
C SER A 149 1.04 5.83 -2.77
N SER A 150 -0.01 5.67 -3.53
CA SER A 150 -0.03 6.13 -4.92
C SER A 150 -1.22 7.03 -5.22
N ARG A 151 -1.09 7.84 -6.27
CA ARG A 151 -2.18 8.66 -6.80
C ARG A 151 -2.15 8.67 -8.32
N MET A 152 -3.34 8.54 -8.92
CA MET A 152 -3.51 8.69 -10.35
C MET A 152 -3.78 10.16 -10.69
N PHE A 153 -3.09 10.67 -11.71
CA PHE A 153 -3.28 12.01 -12.26
C PHE A 153 -3.77 11.92 -13.71
N CYS A 154 -4.79 12.70 -14.03
CA CYS A 154 -5.28 12.89 -15.38
C CYS A 154 -4.70 14.18 -15.95
N ILE A 155 -4.09 14.13 -17.12
CA ILE A 155 -3.42 15.27 -17.75
C ILE A 155 -4.30 15.84 -18.86
N GLY A 156 -4.68 17.11 -18.73
CA GLY A 156 -5.52 17.79 -19.71
C GLY A 156 -6.85 17.08 -19.96
N ASP A 157 -7.23 16.97 -21.25
CA ASP A 157 -8.52 16.40 -21.67
C ASP A 157 -8.43 14.88 -21.84
N VAL A 158 -8.67 14.15 -20.76
CA VAL A 158 -8.69 12.68 -20.76
C VAL A 158 -10.03 12.17 -21.28
N LYS A 159 -10.00 11.15 -22.16
CA LYS A 159 -11.20 10.54 -22.72
C LYS A 159 -12.13 9.99 -21.63
N PRO A 160 -13.48 10.08 -21.81
CA PRO A 160 -14.44 9.65 -20.79
C PRO A 160 -14.27 8.19 -20.35
N GLU A 161 -13.93 7.28 -21.26
CA GLU A 161 -13.69 5.87 -20.94
C GLU A 161 -12.45 5.65 -20.06
N VAL A 162 -11.41 6.44 -20.28
CA VAL A 162 -10.18 6.39 -19.45
C VAL A 162 -10.45 7.01 -18.08
N LYS A 163 -11.17 8.15 -18.05
CA LYS A 163 -11.57 8.76 -16.79
C LYS A 163 -12.45 7.82 -15.98
N LYS A 164 -13.40 7.11 -16.62
CA LYS A 164 -14.22 6.10 -15.95
C LYS A 164 -13.37 5.00 -15.33
N LEU A 165 -12.31 4.52 -16.01
CA LEU A 165 -11.39 3.53 -15.44
C LEU A 165 -10.72 4.06 -14.16
N VAL A 166 -10.25 5.30 -14.17
CA VAL A 166 -9.63 5.95 -13.00
C VAL A 166 -10.62 6.06 -11.85
N ASP A 167 -11.83 6.55 -12.11
CA ASP A 167 -12.88 6.75 -11.12
C ASP A 167 -13.29 5.40 -10.49
N VAL A 168 -13.57 4.36 -11.30
CA VAL A 168 -13.91 3.01 -10.81
C VAL A 168 -12.77 2.38 -10.02
N THR A 169 -11.52 2.60 -10.44
CA THR A 169 -10.35 2.09 -9.67
C THR A 169 -10.26 2.74 -8.30
N LYS A 170 -10.52 4.05 -8.22
CA LYS A 170 -10.58 4.76 -6.93
C LYS A 170 -11.70 4.21 -6.04
N GLU A 171 -12.91 4.02 -6.59
CA GLU A 171 -14.04 3.41 -5.88
C GLU A 171 -13.70 1.98 -5.39
N CYS A 172 -12.96 1.20 -6.18
CA CYS A 172 -12.46 -0.13 -5.76
C CYS A 172 -11.62 -0.04 -4.49
N VAL A 173 -10.72 0.95 -4.40
CA VAL A 173 -9.87 1.15 -3.19
C VAL A 173 -10.74 1.48 -1.98
N GLU A 174 -11.70 2.40 -2.14
CA GLU A 174 -12.60 2.83 -1.07
C GLU A 174 -13.45 1.64 -0.55
N LEU A 175 -14.08 0.88 -1.46
CA LEU A 175 -14.87 -0.31 -1.13
C LEU A 175 -14.02 -1.43 -0.49
N GLY A 176 -12.79 -1.61 -0.97
CA GLY A 176 -11.85 -2.54 -0.37
C GLY A 176 -11.50 -2.16 1.08
N LEU A 177 -11.22 -0.88 1.33
CA LEU A 177 -10.93 -0.38 2.67
C LEU A 177 -12.11 -0.53 3.63
N GLU A 178 -13.35 -0.38 3.16
CA GLU A 178 -14.55 -0.59 3.96
C GLU A 178 -14.68 -2.04 4.50
N GLN A 179 -14.04 -3.00 3.85
CA GLN A 179 -14.01 -4.40 4.31
C GLN A 179 -12.96 -4.65 5.39
N VAL A 180 -12.03 -3.73 5.63
CA VAL A 180 -11.00 -3.87 6.67
C VAL A 180 -11.64 -3.67 8.04
N LYS A 181 -12.05 -4.77 8.64
CA LYS A 181 -12.74 -4.80 9.94
C LYS A 181 -12.05 -5.79 10.88
N PRO A 182 -12.10 -5.56 12.20
CA PRO A 182 -11.59 -6.55 13.15
C PRO A 182 -12.23 -7.93 12.90
N TRP A 183 -11.39 -8.96 12.76
CA TRP A 183 -11.79 -10.33 12.48
C TRP A 183 -12.39 -10.58 11.08
N GLY A 184 -12.31 -9.63 10.17
CA GLY A 184 -12.56 -9.83 8.74
C GLY A 184 -11.42 -10.63 8.08
N PHE A 185 -11.63 -11.04 6.86
CA PHE A 185 -10.64 -11.76 6.07
C PHE A 185 -10.03 -10.85 5.01
N LEU A 186 -8.74 -11.05 4.70
CA LEU A 186 -8.09 -10.31 3.62
C LEU A 186 -8.80 -10.55 2.27
N GLY A 187 -9.36 -11.74 2.08
CA GLY A 187 -10.16 -12.07 0.90
C GLY A 187 -11.42 -11.22 0.73
N ASP A 188 -12.02 -10.70 1.82
CA ASP A 188 -13.22 -9.86 1.74
C ASP A 188 -12.91 -8.55 1.00
N MET A 189 -11.72 -7.97 1.24
CA MET A 189 -11.24 -6.79 0.53
C MET A 189 -11.06 -7.10 -0.97
N GLY A 190 -10.39 -8.21 -1.28
CA GLY A 190 -10.17 -8.63 -2.68
C GLY A 190 -11.47 -8.91 -3.41
N GLN A 191 -12.45 -9.52 -2.74
CA GLN A 191 -13.76 -9.80 -3.33
C GLN A 191 -14.53 -8.51 -3.63
N ALA A 192 -14.57 -7.56 -2.71
CA ALA A 192 -15.25 -6.27 -2.92
C ALA A 192 -14.66 -5.50 -4.12
N VAL A 193 -13.32 -5.45 -4.22
CA VAL A 193 -12.62 -4.85 -5.37
C VAL A 193 -12.97 -5.56 -6.67
N HIS A 194 -12.94 -6.90 -6.68
CA HIS A 194 -13.26 -7.71 -7.87
C HIS A 194 -14.71 -7.48 -8.34
N ASP A 195 -15.66 -7.54 -7.43
CA ASP A 195 -17.09 -7.44 -7.77
C ASP A 195 -17.42 -6.06 -8.33
N HIS A 196 -16.87 -4.99 -7.75
CA HIS A 196 -17.08 -3.64 -8.25
C HIS A 196 -16.43 -3.43 -9.63
N ALA A 197 -15.19 -3.86 -9.80
CA ALA A 197 -14.51 -3.79 -11.10
C ALA A 197 -15.30 -4.55 -12.17
N TYR A 198 -15.71 -5.79 -11.89
CA TYR A 198 -16.45 -6.63 -12.81
C TYR A 198 -17.82 -6.05 -13.19
N ALA A 199 -18.56 -5.51 -12.22
CA ALA A 199 -19.85 -4.84 -12.47
C ALA A 199 -19.72 -3.62 -13.40
N ASN A 200 -18.54 -2.99 -13.44
CA ASN A 200 -18.23 -1.87 -14.31
C ASN A 200 -17.58 -2.25 -15.65
N GLY A 201 -17.42 -3.56 -15.92
CA GLY A 201 -16.85 -4.09 -17.16
C GLY A 201 -15.33 -4.18 -17.17
N TYR A 202 -14.70 -4.14 -16.00
CA TYR A 202 -13.24 -4.27 -15.83
C TYR A 202 -12.86 -5.59 -15.14
N THR A 203 -11.57 -5.90 -15.17
CA THR A 203 -11.00 -7.06 -14.46
C THR A 203 -9.84 -6.62 -13.58
N VAL A 204 -9.61 -7.34 -12.49
CA VAL A 204 -8.48 -7.10 -11.59
C VAL A 204 -7.25 -7.85 -12.08
N VAL A 205 -6.10 -7.19 -12.11
CA VAL A 205 -4.81 -7.81 -12.42
C VAL A 205 -4.36 -8.63 -11.21
N ARG A 206 -4.64 -9.93 -11.22
CA ARG A 206 -4.45 -10.82 -10.08
C ARG A 206 -2.98 -10.97 -9.64
N ALA A 207 -2.03 -10.86 -10.56
CA ALA A 207 -0.62 -11.11 -10.29
C ALA A 207 0.12 -9.94 -9.61
N VAL A 208 -0.42 -8.72 -9.64
CA VAL A 208 0.28 -7.51 -9.19
C VAL A 208 -0.24 -7.00 -7.84
N SER A 209 -1.55 -6.99 -7.61
CA SER A 209 -2.13 -6.28 -6.45
C SER A 209 -2.11 -7.05 -5.13
N TYR A 210 -1.96 -8.36 -5.15
CA TYR A 210 -2.12 -9.19 -3.93
C TYR A 210 -1.01 -10.21 -3.71
N THR A 211 -0.09 -10.38 -4.64
CA THR A 211 0.98 -11.38 -4.51
C THR A 211 1.97 -11.00 -3.42
N HIS A 212 2.32 -9.74 -3.26
CA HIS A 212 3.23 -9.34 -2.19
C HIS A 212 2.56 -9.31 -0.81
N LEU A 213 1.27 -8.98 -0.70
CA LEU A 213 0.52 -9.17 0.54
C LEU A 213 0.45 -10.65 0.94
N ARG A 214 0.25 -11.55 -0.02
CA ARG A 214 0.31 -12.99 0.22
C ARG A 214 1.71 -13.47 0.57
N ALA A 215 2.74 -12.99 -0.12
CA ALA A 215 4.13 -13.39 0.12
C ALA A 215 4.62 -12.94 1.50
N HIS A 216 4.19 -11.79 2.00
CA HIS A 216 4.59 -11.28 3.31
C HIS A 216 3.73 -11.79 4.47
N GLU A 217 2.48 -12.12 4.23
CA GLU A 217 1.52 -12.44 5.29
C GLU A 217 1.22 -13.93 5.43
N THR A 218 1.44 -14.74 4.41
CA THR A 218 0.87 -16.08 4.42
C THR A 218 1.85 -17.20 4.11
N ASP A 219 3.04 -16.96 3.57
CA ASP A 219 3.95 -18.02 3.05
C ASP A 219 3.21 -19.09 2.23
N SER A 220 2.01 -18.81 1.76
CA SER A 220 1.20 -19.73 1.00
C SER A 220 1.37 -19.47 -0.48
N TYR A 221 2.20 -20.26 -1.07
CA TYR A 221 2.20 -20.46 -2.52
C TYR A 221 0.89 -21.16 -2.90
N LEU A 222 0.07 -20.49 -3.67
CA LEU A 222 -0.92 -21.13 -4.51
C LEU A 222 -0.52 -20.98 -5.95
#